data_ea3fc071689df40473e6736e79866854
#
_entry.id   ea3fc071689df40473e6736e79866854
#
_cell.length_a   1.000
_cell.length_b   1.000
_cell.length_c   1.000
_cell.angle_alpha   90.00
_cell.angle_beta   90.00
_cell.angle_gamma   90.00
#
_symmetry.space_group_name_H-M   'P 1'
#
loop_
_entity.id
_entity.type
_entity.pdbx_description
1 polymer ?
#
loop_
_entity_poly.entity_id
_entity_poly.type
_entity_poly.pdbx_seq_one_letter_code
_entity_poly.pdbx_strand_id
1 'polypeptide(L)'
;MNQWLYGIDKGITDAVHFGLQNKIFDTIMPFITRLGDAGFIWITISIILICTKKYRKVGITSLLAISIGTILTEGVIKHLVERVRPIIAYPIDNPLIKLPISFSFPSGHTASSIAVAYVLSTYIKRYKFYFISLAVLIGFSRIYLYVHYFSDVLGGAVVGLVSGILAVYIMGKINNRKENILEY
;
A
#
# COMPACT_ATOMS: atom_id res chain seq x y z
N MET A 1 -4.10 7.59 21.93
CA MET A 1 -5.31 7.08 21.24
C MET A 1 -6.32 6.70 22.30
N ASN A 2 -7.60 7.04 22.12
CA ASN A 2 -8.66 6.74 23.11
C ASN A 2 -8.78 5.21 23.27
N GLN A 3 -8.84 4.70 24.50
CA GLN A 3 -8.90 3.25 24.81
C GLN A 3 -10.05 2.53 24.08
N TRP A 4 -11.19 3.21 23.89
CA TRP A 4 -12.34 2.68 23.16
C TRP A 4 -12.04 2.45 21.67
N LEU A 5 -11.41 3.42 20.98
CA LEU A 5 -11.01 3.28 19.57
C LEU A 5 -9.98 2.18 19.38
N TYR A 6 -9.06 2.04 20.32
CA TYR A 6 -8.08 0.96 20.31
C TYR A 6 -8.73 -0.41 20.48
N GLY A 7 -9.75 -0.53 21.34
CA GLY A 7 -10.51 -1.78 21.52
C GLY A 7 -11.25 -2.23 20.26
N ILE A 8 -11.89 -1.28 19.55
CA ILE A 8 -12.57 -1.58 18.27
C ILE A 8 -11.56 -2.03 17.22
N ASP A 9 -10.46 -1.30 17.07
CA ASP A 9 -9.43 -1.58 16.07
C ASP A 9 -8.80 -2.97 16.30
N LYS A 10 -8.48 -3.28 17.56
CA LYS A 10 -8.01 -4.60 17.95
C LYS A 10 -9.08 -5.68 17.71
N GLY A 11 -10.33 -5.43 18.08
CA GLY A 11 -11.43 -6.38 17.89
C GLY A 11 -11.65 -6.75 16.42
N ILE A 12 -11.59 -5.77 15.49
CA ILE A 12 -11.68 -6.04 14.05
C ILE A 12 -10.46 -6.83 13.58
N THR A 13 -9.26 -6.48 14.05
CA THR A 13 -8.02 -7.18 13.69
C THR A 13 -8.05 -8.64 14.16
N ASP A 14 -8.49 -8.88 15.40
CA ASP A 14 -8.64 -10.21 15.98
C ASP A 14 -9.69 -11.04 15.22
N ALA A 15 -10.83 -10.44 14.90
CA ALA A 15 -11.89 -11.09 14.13
C ALA A 15 -11.41 -11.55 12.74
N VAL A 16 -10.60 -10.75 12.06
CA VAL A 16 -10.01 -11.13 10.78
C VAL A 16 -8.95 -12.22 10.97
N HIS A 17 -8.04 -12.06 11.92
CA HIS A 17 -6.94 -12.99 12.12
C HIS A 17 -7.45 -14.35 12.62
N PHE A 18 -8.11 -14.40 13.77
CA PHE A 18 -8.55 -15.64 14.39
C PHE A 18 -9.84 -16.21 13.76
N GLY A 19 -10.74 -15.34 13.28
CA GLY A 19 -12.04 -15.77 12.74
C GLY A 19 -11.97 -16.32 11.31
N LEU A 20 -10.95 -15.95 10.52
CA LEU A 20 -10.80 -16.39 9.14
C LEU A 20 -9.67 -17.40 8.94
N GLN A 21 -8.97 -17.80 10.00
CA GLN A 21 -7.89 -18.78 9.90
C GLN A 21 -8.37 -20.11 9.31
N ASN A 22 -7.70 -20.50 8.23
CA ASN A 22 -7.88 -21.80 7.60
C ASN A 22 -6.68 -22.11 6.71
N LYS A 23 -6.48 -23.38 6.39
CA LYS A 23 -5.33 -23.87 5.61
C LYS A 23 -5.16 -23.18 4.25
N ILE A 24 -6.26 -22.75 3.60
CA ILE A 24 -6.22 -22.10 2.30
C ILE A 24 -5.65 -20.66 2.47
N PHE A 25 -6.21 -19.89 3.40
CA PHE A 25 -5.74 -18.53 3.65
C PHE A 25 -4.34 -18.49 4.25
N ASP A 26 -3.99 -19.44 5.13
CA ASP A 26 -2.64 -19.58 5.69
C ASP A 26 -1.57 -19.83 4.61
N THR A 27 -1.96 -20.42 3.48
CA THR A 27 -1.08 -20.63 2.33
C THR A 27 -1.06 -19.42 1.41
N ILE A 28 -2.22 -18.82 1.12
CA ILE A 28 -2.37 -17.75 0.12
C ILE A 28 -1.92 -16.39 0.65
N MET A 29 -2.24 -16.02 1.89
CA MET A 29 -1.98 -14.67 2.42
C MET A 29 -0.49 -14.36 2.55
N PRO A 30 0.40 -15.30 2.96
CA PRO A 30 1.84 -15.09 2.89
C PRO A 30 2.36 -14.87 1.46
N PHE A 31 1.78 -15.51 0.46
CA PHE A 31 2.14 -15.28 -0.94
C PHE A 31 1.68 -13.89 -1.40
N ILE A 32 0.43 -13.51 -1.12
CA ILE A 32 -0.12 -12.21 -1.48
C ILE A 32 0.67 -11.06 -0.84
N THR A 33 1.01 -11.17 0.44
CA THR A 33 1.77 -10.10 1.11
C THR A 33 3.15 -9.91 0.51
N ARG A 34 3.83 -10.99 0.07
CA ARG A 34 5.15 -10.92 -0.60
C ARG A 34 5.12 -10.11 -1.88
N LEU A 35 4.01 -10.09 -2.60
CA LEU A 35 3.85 -9.23 -3.78
C LEU A 35 3.98 -7.75 -3.42
N GLY A 36 3.59 -7.39 -2.20
CA GLY A 36 3.70 -6.03 -1.66
C GLY A 36 5.03 -5.69 -0.99
N ASP A 37 5.92 -6.67 -0.75
CA ASP A 37 7.21 -6.45 -0.07
C ASP A 37 8.05 -5.43 -0.85
N ALA A 38 8.48 -4.36 -0.17
CA ALA A 38 9.17 -3.23 -0.80
C ALA A 38 8.46 -2.66 -2.06
N GLY A 39 7.17 -2.90 -2.24
CA GLY A 39 6.41 -2.52 -3.43
C GLY A 39 6.70 -3.37 -4.67
N PHE A 40 7.24 -4.58 -4.51
CA PHE A 40 7.80 -5.42 -5.58
C PHE A 40 6.91 -5.53 -6.82
N ILE A 41 5.66 -5.96 -6.68
CA ILE A 41 4.76 -6.15 -7.84
C ILE A 41 4.48 -4.81 -8.55
N TRP A 42 4.34 -3.73 -7.78
CA TRP A 42 4.03 -2.41 -8.29
C TRP A 42 5.21 -1.77 -9.00
N ILE A 43 6.43 -1.95 -8.46
CA ILE A 43 7.67 -1.51 -9.11
C ILE A 43 7.88 -2.30 -10.41
N THR A 44 7.66 -3.62 -10.39
CA THR A 44 7.78 -4.48 -11.58
C THR A 44 6.82 -4.03 -12.68
N ILE A 45 5.53 -3.82 -12.36
CA ILE A 45 4.54 -3.30 -13.31
C ILE A 45 4.98 -1.93 -13.83
N SER A 46 5.43 -1.04 -12.96
CA SER A 46 5.87 0.31 -13.36
C SER A 46 7.05 0.28 -14.33
N ILE A 47 8.03 -0.60 -14.10
CA ILE A 47 9.19 -0.77 -14.99
C ILE A 47 8.74 -1.31 -16.35
N ILE A 48 7.88 -2.32 -16.40
CA ILE A 48 7.33 -2.86 -17.64
C ILE A 48 6.61 -1.75 -18.44
N LEU A 49 5.83 -0.92 -17.76
CA LEU A 49 5.14 0.22 -18.40
C LEU A 49 6.13 1.27 -18.92
N ILE A 50 7.24 1.53 -18.22
CA ILE A 50 8.28 2.45 -18.67
C ILE A 50 8.94 1.96 -19.97
N CYS A 51 9.17 0.67 -20.08
CA CYS A 51 9.74 0.06 -21.30
C CYS A 51 8.78 0.12 -22.50
N THR A 52 7.49 0.33 -22.26
CA THR A 52 6.45 0.45 -23.30
C THR A 52 6.26 1.92 -23.68
N LYS A 53 6.59 2.32 -24.91
CA LYS A 53 6.48 3.73 -25.38
C LYS A 53 5.12 4.36 -25.03
N LYS A 54 4.02 3.65 -25.24
CA LYS A 54 2.65 4.12 -25.00
C LYS A 54 2.36 4.41 -23.50
N TYR A 55 2.92 3.63 -22.59
CA TYR A 55 2.60 3.72 -21.17
C TYR A 55 3.75 4.21 -20.30
N ARG A 56 4.85 4.68 -20.90
CA ARG A 56 6.04 5.17 -20.19
C ARG A 56 5.72 6.22 -19.11
N LYS A 57 4.88 7.20 -19.45
CA LYS A 57 4.45 8.23 -18.48
C LYS A 57 3.72 7.63 -17.28
N VAL A 58 2.89 6.63 -17.51
CA VAL A 58 2.14 5.94 -16.44
C VAL A 58 3.08 5.24 -15.48
N GLY A 59 4.07 4.52 -16.00
CA GLY A 59 5.08 3.84 -15.18
C GLY A 59 5.91 4.82 -14.34
N ILE A 60 6.36 5.95 -14.93
CA ILE A 60 7.08 6.99 -14.20
C ILE A 60 6.20 7.62 -13.12
N THR A 61 4.93 7.90 -13.41
CA THR A 61 3.97 8.43 -12.43
C THR A 61 3.76 7.45 -11.28
N SER A 62 3.70 6.15 -11.59
CA SER A 62 3.56 5.10 -10.56
C SER A 62 4.78 5.03 -9.64
N LEU A 63 5.99 5.09 -10.17
CA LEU A 63 7.20 5.15 -9.33
C LEU A 63 7.25 6.41 -8.48
N LEU A 64 6.85 7.56 -9.02
CA LEU A 64 6.74 8.80 -8.25
C LEU A 64 5.73 8.65 -7.10
N ALA A 65 4.57 8.02 -7.35
CA ALA A 65 3.57 7.78 -6.33
C ALA A 65 4.08 6.87 -5.21
N ILE A 66 4.82 5.79 -5.56
CA ILE A 66 5.49 4.93 -4.57
C ILE A 66 6.48 5.74 -3.74
N SER A 67 7.33 6.53 -4.37
CA SER A 67 8.36 7.33 -3.68
C SER A 67 7.72 8.31 -2.69
N ILE A 68 6.69 9.05 -3.10
CA ILE A 68 5.95 9.97 -2.21
C ILE A 68 5.35 9.17 -1.03
N GLY A 69 4.66 8.07 -1.30
CA GLY A 69 4.04 7.23 -0.28
C GLY A 69 5.05 6.66 0.70
N THR A 70 6.20 6.16 0.22
CA THR A 70 7.27 5.63 1.07
C THR A 70 7.89 6.70 1.95
N ILE A 71 8.19 7.89 1.41
CA ILE A 71 8.71 9.01 2.20
C ILE A 71 7.72 9.39 3.31
N LEU A 72 6.44 9.49 3.00
CA LEU A 72 5.42 9.83 3.99
C LEU A 72 5.25 8.74 5.04
N THR A 73 5.18 7.47 4.64
CA THR A 73 4.96 6.36 5.58
C THR A 73 6.21 6.03 6.40
N GLU A 74 7.28 5.62 5.73
CA GLU A 74 8.49 5.13 6.40
C GLU A 74 9.36 6.27 6.94
N GLY A 75 9.46 7.39 6.21
CA GLY A 75 10.32 8.51 6.57
C GLY A 75 9.72 9.46 7.60
N VAL A 76 8.40 9.60 7.64
CA VAL A 76 7.76 10.63 8.49
C VAL A 76 6.79 10.01 9.48
N ILE A 77 5.66 9.48 9.02
CA ILE A 77 4.52 9.17 9.90
C ILE A 77 4.85 8.04 10.88
N LYS A 78 5.58 7.01 10.47
CA LYS A 78 5.97 5.92 11.38
C LYS A 78 6.78 6.41 12.57
N HIS A 79 7.71 7.34 12.35
CA HIS A 79 8.54 7.92 13.40
C HIS A 79 7.81 8.93 14.29
N LEU A 80 6.70 9.51 13.81
CA LEU A 80 5.87 10.40 14.61
C LEU A 80 4.87 9.62 15.49
N VAL A 81 4.38 8.48 15.02
CA VAL A 81 3.32 7.72 15.70
C VAL A 81 3.88 6.57 16.55
N GLU A 82 4.98 5.96 16.13
CA GLU A 82 5.71 4.87 16.82
C GLU A 82 4.80 3.73 17.33
N ARG A 83 3.74 3.41 16.59
CA ARG A 83 2.76 2.40 17.00
C ARG A 83 3.38 1.00 16.99
N VAL A 84 3.26 0.29 18.09
CA VAL A 84 3.64 -1.13 18.22
C VAL A 84 2.68 -1.98 17.39
N ARG A 85 3.19 -3.00 16.70
CA ARG A 85 2.39 -3.93 15.88
C ARG A 85 1.56 -4.87 16.73
N PRO A 86 0.38 -5.34 16.22
CA PRO A 86 -0.44 -6.29 16.96
C PRO A 86 0.34 -7.55 17.37
N ILE A 87 1.08 -8.15 16.45
CA ILE A 87 1.87 -9.36 16.69
C ILE A 87 3.00 -9.19 17.74
N ILE A 88 3.45 -7.97 17.99
CA ILE A 88 4.45 -7.65 19.03
C ILE A 88 3.74 -7.35 20.35
N ALA A 89 2.62 -6.62 20.32
CA ALA A 89 1.84 -6.27 21.52
C ALA A 89 1.08 -7.50 22.09
N TYR A 90 0.69 -8.40 21.21
CA TYR A 90 -0.05 -9.64 21.50
C TYR A 90 0.58 -10.79 20.72
N PRO A 91 1.68 -11.37 21.22
CA PRO A 91 2.38 -12.45 20.53
C PRO A 91 1.46 -13.65 20.24
N ILE A 92 1.63 -14.21 19.06
CA ILE A 92 0.94 -15.44 18.61
C ILE A 92 1.97 -16.54 18.37
N ASP A 93 1.55 -17.78 18.55
CA ASP A 93 2.37 -18.94 18.23
C ASP A 93 2.47 -19.10 16.70
N ASN A 94 3.66 -19.49 16.23
CA ASN A 94 3.92 -19.84 14.82
C ASN A 94 3.46 -18.78 13.79
N PRO A 95 4.04 -17.58 13.77
CA PRO A 95 3.71 -16.55 12.80
C PRO A 95 3.99 -17.05 11.37
N LEU A 96 3.04 -16.81 10.45
CA LEU A 96 3.11 -17.29 9.07
C LEU A 96 4.15 -16.57 8.20
N ILE A 97 4.69 -15.45 8.69
CA ILE A 97 5.74 -14.67 8.00
C ILE A 97 6.79 -14.17 9.00
N LYS A 98 7.96 -13.79 8.49
CA LYS A 98 8.99 -13.11 9.30
C LYS A 98 8.44 -11.81 9.87
N LEU A 99 8.69 -11.57 11.16
CA LEU A 99 8.19 -10.38 11.85
C LEU A 99 8.85 -9.10 11.30
N PRO A 100 8.04 -8.10 10.93
CA PRO A 100 8.58 -6.80 10.53
C PRO A 100 9.18 -6.05 11.73
N ILE A 101 10.30 -5.39 11.53
CA ILE A 101 11.03 -4.65 12.58
C ILE A 101 10.64 -3.18 12.71
N SER A 102 9.89 -2.61 11.74
CA SER A 102 9.46 -1.22 11.74
C SER A 102 8.11 -1.02 12.46
N PHE A 103 7.77 0.23 12.79
CA PHE A 103 6.50 0.61 13.41
C PHE A 103 5.27 0.20 12.59
N SER A 104 4.09 0.13 13.26
CA SER A 104 2.87 -0.39 12.66
C SER A 104 2.16 0.63 11.77
N PHE A 105 1.96 1.86 12.25
CA PHE A 105 1.13 2.87 11.56
C PHE A 105 1.97 3.86 10.74
N PRO A 106 1.56 4.15 9.51
CA PRO A 106 0.57 3.45 8.69
C PRO A 106 1.17 2.25 7.94
N SER A 107 0.32 1.42 7.31
CA SER A 107 0.77 0.27 6.52
C SER A 107 1.43 0.72 5.21
N GLY A 108 2.75 0.50 5.08
CA GLY A 108 3.51 0.80 3.85
C GLY A 108 3.09 -0.05 2.65
N HIS A 109 2.76 -1.34 2.87
CA HIS A 109 2.22 -2.21 1.83
C HIS A 109 0.92 -1.66 1.24
N THR A 110 0.02 -1.20 2.09
CA THR A 110 -1.25 -0.62 1.64
C THR A 110 -1.02 0.71 0.94
N ALA A 111 -0.14 1.56 1.48
CA ALA A 111 0.14 2.86 0.90
C ALA A 111 0.70 2.75 -0.52
N SER A 112 1.73 1.93 -0.73
CA SER A 112 2.30 1.70 -2.07
C SER A 112 1.28 1.08 -3.03
N SER A 113 0.49 0.11 -2.54
CA SER A 113 -0.51 -0.57 -3.36
C SER A 113 -1.62 0.36 -3.83
N ILE A 114 -2.20 1.14 -2.93
CA ILE A 114 -3.28 2.10 -3.26
C ILE A 114 -2.74 3.24 -4.13
N ALA A 115 -1.52 3.74 -3.87
CA ALA A 115 -0.90 4.79 -4.68
C ALA A 115 -0.80 4.38 -6.15
N VAL A 116 -0.25 3.19 -6.42
CA VAL A 116 -0.09 2.71 -7.80
C VAL A 116 -1.43 2.28 -8.40
N ALA A 117 -2.30 1.60 -7.64
CA ALA A 117 -3.63 1.24 -8.13
C ALA A 117 -4.42 2.47 -8.55
N TYR A 118 -4.32 3.59 -7.82
CA TYR A 118 -4.93 4.87 -8.21
C TYR A 118 -4.37 5.39 -9.53
N VAL A 119 -3.03 5.46 -9.68
CA VAL A 119 -2.38 5.93 -10.91
C VAL A 119 -2.79 5.06 -12.10
N LEU A 120 -2.68 3.73 -11.97
CA LEU A 120 -3.03 2.80 -13.04
C LEU A 120 -4.51 2.90 -13.41
N SER A 121 -5.40 3.02 -12.41
CA SER A 121 -6.84 3.17 -12.63
C SER A 121 -7.22 4.47 -13.33
N THR A 122 -6.44 5.53 -13.13
CA THR A 122 -6.63 6.83 -13.78
C THR A 122 -6.30 6.75 -15.27
N TYR A 123 -5.19 6.12 -15.63
CA TYR A 123 -4.69 6.07 -17.00
C TYR A 123 -5.14 4.84 -17.79
N ILE A 124 -5.39 3.70 -17.12
CA ILE A 124 -5.73 2.41 -17.75
C ILE A 124 -7.08 1.92 -17.21
N LYS A 125 -8.14 2.70 -17.47
CA LYS A 125 -9.49 2.50 -16.92
C LYS A 125 -10.05 1.10 -17.11
N ARG A 126 -9.73 0.42 -18.23
CA ARG A 126 -10.22 -0.93 -18.58
C ARG A 126 -9.90 -1.97 -17.49
N TYR A 127 -8.75 -1.84 -16.82
CA TYR A 127 -8.26 -2.80 -15.83
C TYR A 127 -8.35 -2.28 -14.38
N LYS A 128 -9.09 -1.18 -14.17
CA LYS A 128 -9.25 -0.54 -12.85
C LYS A 128 -9.62 -1.52 -11.74
N PHE A 129 -10.57 -2.42 -12.01
CA PHE A 129 -11.03 -3.39 -11.02
C PHE A 129 -9.89 -4.30 -10.54
N TYR A 130 -9.06 -4.81 -11.45
CA TYR A 130 -7.94 -5.69 -11.10
C TYR A 130 -6.89 -4.99 -10.24
N PHE A 131 -6.56 -3.73 -10.56
CA PHE A 131 -5.58 -2.96 -9.78
C PHE A 131 -6.08 -2.70 -8.37
N ILE A 132 -7.33 -2.28 -8.23
CA ILE A 132 -7.95 -2.02 -6.92
C ILE A 132 -8.08 -3.31 -6.12
N SER A 133 -8.54 -4.40 -6.72
CA SER A 133 -8.69 -5.68 -6.05
C SER A 133 -7.36 -6.22 -5.51
N LEU A 134 -6.29 -6.13 -6.31
CA LEU A 134 -4.96 -6.54 -5.86
C LEU A 134 -4.46 -5.67 -4.69
N ALA A 135 -4.66 -4.35 -4.76
CA ALA A 135 -4.25 -3.44 -3.69
C ALA A 135 -5.02 -3.71 -2.39
N VAL A 136 -6.34 -3.95 -2.48
CA VAL A 136 -7.17 -4.30 -1.32
C VAL A 136 -6.74 -5.65 -0.76
N LEU A 137 -6.46 -6.64 -1.61
CA LEU A 137 -6.05 -7.97 -1.18
C LEU A 137 -4.69 -7.94 -0.45
N ILE A 138 -3.73 -7.14 -0.95
CA ILE A 138 -2.45 -6.92 -0.26
C ILE A 138 -2.71 -6.24 1.10
N GLY A 139 -3.54 -5.20 1.18
CA GLY A 139 -3.91 -4.56 2.43
C GLY A 139 -4.58 -5.51 3.42
N PHE A 140 -5.54 -6.31 2.96
CA PHE A 140 -6.22 -7.33 3.76
C PHE A 140 -5.25 -8.37 4.32
N SER A 141 -4.28 -8.84 3.51
CA SER A 141 -3.28 -9.81 3.95
C SER A 141 -2.50 -9.33 5.18
N ARG A 142 -2.32 -8.00 5.35
CA ARG A 142 -1.59 -7.45 6.49
C ARG A 142 -2.35 -7.57 7.82
N ILE A 143 -3.67 -7.46 7.78
CA ILE A 143 -4.55 -7.67 8.93
C ILE A 143 -4.60 -9.17 9.23
N TYR A 144 -4.82 -10.00 8.21
CA TYR A 144 -4.86 -11.46 8.33
C TYR A 144 -3.58 -12.03 8.96
N LEU A 145 -2.42 -11.55 8.55
CA LEU A 145 -1.12 -11.97 9.09
C LEU A 145 -0.77 -11.34 10.45
N TYR A 146 -1.69 -10.58 11.04
CA TYR A 146 -1.57 -9.96 12.37
C TYR A 146 -0.38 -8.99 12.51
N VAL A 147 0.10 -8.42 11.41
CA VAL A 147 1.23 -7.49 11.40
C VAL A 147 0.83 -6.01 11.34
N HIS A 148 -0.45 -5.74 11.07
CA HIS A 148 -1.05 -4.40 11.11
C HIS A 148 -2.45 -4.45 11.69
N TYR A 149 -2.83 -3.41 12.43
CA TYR A 149 -4.22 -3.17 12.80
C TYR A 149 -5.04 -2.73 11.59
N PHE A 150 -6.36 -2.87 11.69
CA PHE A 150 -7.28 -2.41 10.64
C PHE A 150 -7.09 -0.92 10.31
N SER A 151 -6.94 -0.06 11.33
CA SER A 151 -6.70 1.37 11.14
C SER A 151 -5.35 1.70 10.50
N ASP A 152 -4.31 0.85 10.66
CA ASP A 152 -3.04 1.03 9.96
C ASP A 152 -3.22 0.85 8.44
N VAL A 153 -4.07 -0.09 8.05
CA VAL A 153 -4.42 -0.35 6.65
C VAL A 153 -5.24 0.81 6.08
N LEU A 154 -6.22 1.32 6.83
CA LEU A 154 -6.98 2.51 6.43
C LEU A 154 -6.08 3.75 6.31
N GLY A 155 -5.21 3.98 7.29
CA GLY A 155 -4.23 5.07 7.25
C GLY A 155 -3.29 4.95 6.06
N GLY A 156 -2.81 3.73 5.78
CA GLY A 156 -2.03 3.43 4.58
C GLY A 156 -2.80 3.72 3.29
N ALA A 157 -4.08 3.37 3.23
CA ALA A 157 -4.93 3.65 2.06
C ALA A 157 -5.10 5.15 1.82
N VAL A 158 -5.29 5.96 2.87
CA VAL A 158 -5.37 7.42 2.76
C VAL A 158 -4.05 8.01 2.27
N VAL A 159 -2.91 7.62 2.86
CA VAL A 159 -1.59 8.09 2.41
C VAL A 159 -1.33 7.68 0.97
N GLY A 160 -1.66 6.44 0.60
CA GLY A 160 -1.50 5.95 -0.77
C GLY A 160 -2.35 6.74 -1.78
N LEU A 161 -3.60 7.01 -1.44
CA LEU A 161 -4.50 7.81 -2.30
C LEU A 161 -3.96 9.22 -2.50
N VAL A 162 -3.55 9.90 -1.43
CA VAL A 162 -2.94 11.24 -1.49
C VAL A 162 -1.68 11.22 -2.35
N SER A 163 -0.81 10.22 -2.17
CA SER A 163 0.43 10.07 -2.94
C SER A 163 0.15 9.85 -4.43
N GLY A 164 -0.84 9.03 -4.76
CA GLY A 164 -1.26 8.80 -6.13
C GLY A 164 -1.83 10.06 -6.80
N ILE A 165 -2.69 10.80 -6.10
CA ILE A 165 -3.26 12.07 -6.58
C ILE A 165 -2.14 13.09 -6.83
N LEU A 166 -1.22 13.25 -5.87
CA LEU A 166 -0.09 14.18 -6.01
C LEU A 166 0.81 13.82 -7.18
N ALA A 167 1.11 12.55 -7.37
CA ALA A 167 1.95 12.09 -8.48
C ALA A 167 1.29 12.39 -9.84
N VAL A 168 -0.01 12.11 -9.98
CA VAL A 168 -0.77 12.43 -11.21
C VAL A 168 -0.79 13.95 -11.47
N TYR A 169 -1.02 14.74 -10.44
CA TYR A 169 -1.03 16.21 -10.54
C TYR A 169 0.34 16.75 -10.95
N ILE A 170 1.42 16.32 -10.31
CA ILE A 170 2.80 16.75 -10.62
C ILE A 170 3.15 16.41 -12.08
N MET A 171 2.88 15.17 -12.49
CA MET A 171 3.19 14.73 -13.86
C MET A 171 2.32 15.43 -14.91
N GLY A 172 1.08 15.78 -14.60
CA GLY A 172 0.23 16.61 -15.45
C GLY A 172 0.83 18.01 -15.67
N LYS A 173 1.26 18.66 -14.60
CA LYS A 173 1.92 19.98 -14.67
C LYS A 173 3.23 19.98 -15.49
N ILE A 174 4.06 18.94 -15.32
CA ILE A 174 5.32 18.80 -16.08
C ILE A 174 5.04 18.65 -17.57
N ASN A 175 4.00 17.90 -17.94
CA ASN A 175 3.65 17.69 -19.34
C ASN A 175 3.15 18.96 -20.04
N ASN A 176 2.20 19.65 -19.41
CA ASN A 176 1.66 20.91 -19.95
C ASN A 176 2.76 21.97 -20.13
N ARG A 177 3.75 22.01 -19.22
CA ARG A 177 4.87 22.93 -19.34
C ARG A 177 5.79 22.61 -20.52
N LYS A 178 5.96 21.33 -20.86
CA LYS A 178 6.75 20.91 -22.04
C LYS A 178 6.06 21.24 -23.36
N GLU A 179 4.74 21.06 -23.42
CA GLU A 179 3.95 21.41 -24.61
C GLU A 179 4.05 22.92 -24.89
N ASN A 180 3.90 23.77 -23.88
CA ASN A 180 4.01 25.21 -24.01
C ASN A 180 5.43 25.71 -24.42
N ILE A 181 6.50 24.97 -24.10
CA ILE A 181 7.89 25.35 -24.50
C ILE A 181 8.18 24.96 -25.94
N LEU A 182 7.49 23.99 -26.51
CA LEU A 182 7.69 23.53 -27.89
C LEU A 182 6.85 24.31 -28.91
N GLU A 183 5.96 25.20 -28.45
CA GLU A 183 5.15 26.11 -29.28
C GLU A 183 5.82 27.48 -29.53
N TYR A 184 7.02 27.72 -28.96
CA TYR A 184 7.87 28.91 -29.23
C TYR A 184 9.15 28.49 -29.94
#